data_735ad19f63ca47538638666292c5f62a
#
_entry.id   735ad19f63ca47538638666292c5f62a
#
_cell.length_a   1.000
_cell.length_b   1.000
_cell.length_c   1.000
_cell.angle_alpha   90.00
_cell.angle_beta   90.00
_cell.angle_gamma   90.00
#
_symmetry.space_group_name_H-M   'P 1'
#
loop_
_entity.id
_entity.type
_entity.pdbx_description
1 polymer ?
#
loop_
_entity_poly.entity_id
_entity_poly.type
_entity_poly.pdbx_seq_one_letter_code
_entity_poly.pdbx_strand_id
1 'polypeptide(L)'
;MDFRTKVELPASLPPVTHAGQILLLGSCFAENMGRQLAENKFRVDVNPFGILYNPFSVSTALVEILKGKVYQEEDLFAYKECWHSPMHHGSFSAATAGEVIRNINHRLQQAHKTVHQLDWLMLTFGTAYVYEQKETGRVVSNCHKLPESNFNRRLLSVDEIVNEYTSLIAGMTARNPNLKVLFTVSPIRHIRDGMHANQLSKSTLLLTIDRLQQLFPKQVFYFPAYEIVLDELRSEER
;
A
#
# COMPACT_ATOMS: atom_id res chain seq x y z
N MET A 1 -3.35 22.30 32.17
CA MET A 1 -3.71 20.91 31.87
C MET A 1 -3.42 20.66 30.40
N ASP A 2 -2.62 19.67 30.08
CA ASP A 2 -2.40 19.30 28.69
C ASP A 2 -3.53 18.32 28.33
N PHE A 3 -4.42 18.75 27.43
CA PHE A 3 -5.57 17.94 26.97
C PHE A 3 -5.21 17.03 25.80
N ARG A 4 -3.91 16.89 25.53
CA ARG A 4 -3.36 16.20 24.38
C ARG A 4 -2.57 14.97 24.81
N THR A 5 -2.97 13.78 24.39
CA THR A 5 -2.15 12.57 24.53
C THR A 5 -1.10 12.59 23.43
N LYS A 6 0.13 12.97 23.78
CA LYS A 6 1.22 13.05 22.80
C LYS A 6 1.66 11.66 22.37
N VAL A 7 1.67 11.41 21.05
CA VAL A 7 2.25 10.20 20.46
C VAL A 7 3.72 10.42 20.19
N GLU A 8 4.58 9.65 20.84
CA GLU A 8 6.02 9.75 20.65
C GLU A 8 6.45 9.02 19.38
N LEU A 9 7.27 9.68 18.56
CA LEU A 9 7.89 9.03 17.43
C LEU A 9 9.04 8.13 17.91
N PRO A 10 9.23 6.93 17.31
CA PRO A 10 10.36 6.06 17.65
C PRO A 10 11.69 6.80 17.46
N ALA A 11 12.51 6.87 18.52
CA ALA A 11 13.84 7.51 18.47
C ALA A 11 14.77 6.86 17.43
N SER A 12 14.53 5.60 17.07
CA SER A 12 15.29 4.85 16.06
C SER A 12 14.88 5.15 14.62
N LEU A 13 13.84 5.97 14.39
CA LEU A 13 13.39 6.30 13.03
C LEU A 13 14.41 7.19 12.34
N PRO A 14 15.08 6.73 11.25
CA PRO A 14 16.07 7.54 10.56
C PRO A 14 15.41 8.72 9.85
N PRO A 15 16.13 9.85 9.69
CA PRO A 15 15.59 10.99 8.96
C PRO A 15 15.44 10.69 7.47
N VAL A 16 14.35 11.20 6.89
CA VAL A 16 14.14 11.22 5.43
C VAL A 16 14.78 12.50 4.88
N THR A 17 15.62 12.36 3.86
CA THR A 17 16.34 13.50 3.27
C THR A 17 15.91 13.74 1.82
N HIS A 18 16.11 14.97 1.33
CA HIS A 18 15.79 15.34 -0.05
C HIS A 18 16.64 14.62 -1.11
N ALA A 19 17.80 14.09 -0.71
CA ALA A 19 18.68 13.35 -1.62
C ALA A 19 18.16 11.92 -1.90
N GLY A 20 17.36 11.38 -0.97
CA GLY A 20 16.88 10.00 -1.04
C GLY A 20 15.77 9.81 -2.08
N GLN A 21 15.79 8.65 -2.73
CA GLN A 21 14.71 8.22 -3.63
C GLN A 21 13.65 7.46 -2.83
N ILE A 22 12.39 7.87 -2.95
CA ILE A 22 11.27 7.36 -2.16
C ILE A 22 10.21 6.77 -3.09
N LEU A 23 9.71 5.57 -2.76
CA LEU A 23 8.50 5.01 -3.36
C LEU A 23 7.42 4.90 -2.27
N LEU A 24 6.25 5.50 -2.51
CA LEU A 24 5.07 5.33 -1.67
C LEU A 24 4.06 4.43 -2.37
N LEU A 25 3.56 3.43 -1.65
CA LEU A 25 2.48 2.56 -2.08
C LEU A 25 1.43 2.44 -0.98
N GLY A 26 0.15 2.48 -1.37
CA GLY A 26 -0.93 2.19 -0.43
C GLY A 26 -2.18 3.05 -0.60
N SER A 27 -2.82 3.34 0.53
CA SER A 27 -4.11 4.00 0.60
C SER A 27 -4.07 5.48 0.17
N CYS A 28 -5.25 6.11 0.17
CA CYS A 28 -5.35 7.56 -0.07
C CYS A 28 -4.50 8.40 0.91
N PHE A 29 -4.15 7.87 2.09
CA PHE A 29 -3.19 8.50 2.99
C PHE A 29 -1.80 8.57 2.34
N ALA A 30 -1.31 7.47 1.73
CA ALA A 30 -0.04 7.47 0.98
C ALA A 30 -0.06 8.49 -0.17
N GLU A 31 -1.19 8.57 -0.90
CA GLU A 31 -1.38 9.55 -1.98
C GLU A 31 -1.22 10.99 -1.49
N ASN A 32 -1.91 11.34 -0.38
CA ASN A 32 -1.86 12.68 0.18
C ASN A 32 -0.47 13.02 0.75
N MET A 33 0.15 12.09 1.48
CA MET A 33 1.50 12.28 2.02
C MET A 33 2.55 12.39 0.91
N GLY A 34 2.42 11.56 -0.14
CA GLY A 34 3.29 11.62 -1.30
C GLY A 34 3.21 12.96 -2.02
N ARG A 35 2.00 13.52 -2.18
CA ARG A 35 1.81 14.86 -2.74
C ARG A 35 2.50 15.93 -1.88
N GLN A 36 2.33 15.90 -0.56
CA GLN A 36 2.99 16.83 0.35
C GLN A 36 4.52 16.73 0.27
N LEU A 37 5.07 15.52 0.20
CA LEU A 37 6.50 15.32 0.02
C LEU A 37 6.99 15.90 -1.32
N ALA A 38 6.25 15.68 -2.41
CA ALA A 38 6.59 16.22 -3.74
C ALA A 38 6.56 17.76 -3.76
N GLU A 39 5.54 18.38 -3.15
CA GLU A 39 5.42 19.82 -2.98
C GLU A 39 6.62 20.40 -2.21
N ASN A 40 7.12 19.64 -1.22
CA ASN A 40 8.31 19.97 -0.46
C ASN A 40 9.63 19.50 -1.12
N LYS A 41 9.60 19.15 -2.43
CA LYS A 41 10.78 18.85 -3.26
C LYS A 41 11.53 17.56 -2.90
N PHE A 42 10.90 16.63 -2.19
CA PHE A 42 11.44 15.28 -2.06
C PHE A 42 11.32 14.50 -3.38
N ARG A 43 12.25 13.58 -3.62
CA ARG A 43 12.24 12.71 -4.80
C ARG A 43 11.31 11.53 -4.54
N VAL A 44 10.05 11.69 -4.87
CA VAL A 44 9.02 10.69 -4.57
C VAL A 44 8.39 10.14 -5.83
N ASP A 45 8.15 8.85 -5.84
CA ASP A 45 7.23 8.15 -6.74
C ASP A 45 6.03 7.66 -5.92
N VAL A 46 4.81 7.92 -6.38
CA VAL A 46 3.60 7.71 -5.59
C VAL A 46 2.62 6.84 -6.35
N ASN A 47 2.20 5.74 -5.73
CA ASN A 47 1.11 4.88 -6.19
C ASN A 47 1.14 4.54 -7.68
N PRO A 48 2.17 3.83 -8.20
CA PRO A 48 2.24 3.45 -9.61
C PRO A 48 1.04 2.66 -10.14
N PHE A 49 0.31 1.96 -9.26
CA PHE A 49 -0.93 1.25 -9.54
C PHE A 49 -2.20 2.06 -9.22
N GLY A 50 -2.02 3.30 -8.75
CA GLY A 50 -3.06 4.05 -8.06
C GLY A 50 -3.23 3.55 -6.62
N ILE A 51 -4.33 3.97 -5.98
CA ILE A 51 -4.59 3.67 -4.56
C ILE A 51 -4.83 2.17 -4.36
N LEU A 52 -4.07 1.59 -3.42
CA LEU A 52 -4.17 0.20 -2.97
C LEU A 52 -4.42 0.17 -1.47
N TYR A 53 -5.31 -0.70 -0.99
CA TYR A 53 -5.72 -0.68 0.41
C TYR A 53 -5.18 -1.83 1.25
N ASN A 54 -4.99 -3.01 0.67
CA ASN A 54 -4.64 -4.22 1.41
C ASN A 54 -3.20 -4.67 1.15
N PRO A 55 -2.58 -5.40 2.10
CA PRO A 55 -1.19 -5.85 1.98
C PRO A 55 -0.91 -6.66 0.72
N PHE A 56 -1.79 -7.59 0.31
CA PHE A 56 -1.54 -8.46 -0.86
C PHE A 56 -1.59 -7.69 -2.18
N SER A 57 -2.47 -6.71 -2.31
CA SER A 57 -2.47 -5.83 -3.49
C SER A 57 -1.19 -5.00 -3.56
N VAL A 58 -0.70 -4.51 -2.41
CA VAL A 58 0.55 -3.73 -2.34
C VAL A 58 1.76 -4.61 -2.63
N SER A 59 1.84 -5.83 -2.09
CA SER A 59 2.95 -6.75 -2.37
C SER A 59 2.98 -7.18 -3.85
N THR A 60 1.82 -7.52 -4.42
CA THR A 60 1.71 -7.87 -5.85
C THR A 60 2.18 -6.72 -6.73
N ALA A 61 1.72 -5.49 -6.47
CA ALA A 61 2.15 -4.32 -7.21
C ALA A 61 3.68 -4.14 -7.13
N LEU A 62 4.25 -4.29 -5.94
CA LEU A 62 5.70 -4.17 -5.73
C LEU A 62 6.48 -5.26 -6.47
N VAL A 63 6.01 -6.52 -6.43
CA VAL A 63 6.61 -7.63 -7.18
C VAL A 63 6.55 -7.39 -8.69
N GLU A 64 5.45 -6.87 -9.21
CA GLU A 64 5.30 -6.56 -10.64
C GLU A 64 6.21 -5.41 -11.07
N ILE A 65 6.35 -4.36 -10.24
CA ILE A 65 7.33 -3.29 -10.49
C ILE A 65 8.76 -3.84 -10.50
N LEU A 66 9.13 -4.66 -9.50
CA LEU A 66 10.47 -5.25 -9.39
C LEU A 66 10.82 -6.13 -10.60
N LYS A 67 9.83 -6.86 -11.12
CA LYS A 67 9.99 -7.73 -12.31
C LYS A 67 9.95 -6.97 -13.64
N GLY A 68 9.54 -5.70 -13.64
CA GLY A 68 9.30 -4.95 -14.86
C GLY A 68 8.19 -5.56 -15.72
N LYS A 69 7.07 -5.96 -15.08
CA LYS A 69 5.94 -6.58 -15.80
C LYS A 69 5.41 -5.66 -16.89
N VAL A 70 5.15 -6.23 -18.06
CA VAL A 70 4.49 -5.59 -19.19
C VAL A 70 3.09 -6.17 -19.31
N TYR A 71 2.08 -5.33 -19.16
CA TYR A 71 0.67 -5.69 -19.27
C TYR A 71 0.27 -5.86 -20.73
N GLN A 72 -0.57 -6.87 -20.97
CA GLN A 72 -1.16 -7.23 -22.25
C GLN A 72 -2.70 -7.21 -22.14
N GLU A 73 -3.40 -7.44 -23.26
CA GLU A 73 -4.85 -7.41 -23.28
C GLU A 73 -5.47 -8.51 -22.40
N GLU A 74 -4.81 -9.66 -22.27
CA GLU A 74 -5.21 -10.79 -21.42
C GLU A 74 -5.18 -10.48 -19.91
N ASP A 75 -4.45 -9.43 -19.50
CA ASP A 75 -4.43 -8.95 -18.13
C ASP A 75 -5.63 -8.04 -17.79
N LEU A 76 -6.46 -7.72 -18.78
CA LEU A 76 -7.57 -6.77 -18.69
C LEU A 76 -8.91 -7.47 -18.86
N PHE A 77 -9.96 -6.75 -18.51
CA PHE A 77 -11.34 -7.16 -18.80
C PHE A 77 -12.20 -5.94 -19.19
N ALA A 78 -13.20 -6.20 -20.03
CA ALA A 78 -14.17 -5.17 -20.42
C ALA A 78 -15.41 -5.23 -19.52
N TYR A 79 -15.85 -4.06 -19.03
CA TYR A 79 -17.08 -3.93 -18.25
C TYR A 79 -17.64 -2.51 -18.37
N LYS A 80 -18.95 -2.36 -18.64
CA LYS A 80 -19.65 -1.06 -18.77
C LYS A 80 -18.92 -0.08 -19.69
N GLU A 81 -18.69 -0.48 -20.93
CA GLU A 81 -18.08 0.33 -21.99
C GLU A 81 -16.64 0.79 -21.72
N CYS A 82 -16.00 0.25 -20.68
CA CYS A 82 -14.61 0.53 -20.34
C CYS A 82 -13.80 -0.74 -20.21
N TRP A 83 -12.51 -0.61 -20.44
CA TRP A 83 -11.50 -1.62 -20.13
C TRP A 83 -10.85 -1.33 -18.78
N HIS A 84 -10.61 -2.39 -18.01
CA HIS A 84 -10.12 -2.33 -16.64
C HIS A 84 -9.01 -3.33 -16.39
N SER A 85 -8.11 -3.00 -15.46
CA SER A 85 -7.18 -3.97 -14.88
C SER A 85 -7.63 -4.32 -13.45
N PRO A 86 -7.71 -5.60 -13.06
CA PRO A 86 -8.09 -5.97 -11.70
C PRO A 86 -7.08 -5.53 -10.64
N MET A 87 -5.85 -5.17 -11.06
CA MET A 87 -4.77 -4.75 -10.18
C MET A 87 -4.65 -3.23 -10.02
N HIS A 88 -5.25 -2.43 -10.90
CA HIS A 88 -5.07 -0.98 -10.93
C HIS A 88 -6.32 -0.23 -10.44
N HIS A 89 -6.07 0.96 -9.89
CA HIS A 89 -7.14 1.89 -9.55
C HIS A 89 -7.95 2.28 -10.80
N GLY A 90 -9.22 2.63 -10.60
CA GLY A 90 -10.14 3.01 -11.69
C GLY A 90 -9.67 4.20 -12.56
N SER A 91 -8.72 4.98 -12.11
CA SER A 91 -8.10 6.06 -12.88
C SER A 91 -7.30 5.57 -14.12
N PHE A 92 -6.95 4.29 -14.16
CA PHE A 92 -6.31 3.65 -15.32
C PHE A 92 -7.31 3.11 -16.34
N SER A 93 -8.61 3.06 -16.00
CA SER A 93 -9.65 2.57 -16.91
C SER A 93 -9.86 3.53 -18.07
N ALA A 94 -10.11 2.98 -19.27
CA ALA A 94 -10.31 3.74 -20.48
C ALA A 94 -11.30 3.03 -21.44
N ALA A 95 -11.71 3.71 -22.50
CA ALA A 95 -12.63 3.16 -23.50
C ALA A 95 -12.01 2.02 -24.34
N THR A 96 -10.69 1.94 -24.44
CA THR A 96 -10.00 0.91 -25.23
C THR A 96 -8.93 0.20 -24.41
N ALA A 97 -8.73 -1.10 -24.67
CA ALA A 97 -7.67 -1.88 -24.05
C ALA A 97 -6.28 -1.27 -24.32
N GLY A 98 -6.03 -0.85 -25.55
CA GLY A 98 -4.77 -0.24 -25.96
C GLY A 98 -4.40 1.02 -25.18
N GLU A 99 -5.37 1.83 -24.79
CA GLU A 99 -5.14 3.00 -23.95
C GLU A 99 -4.78 2.61 -22.51
N VAL A 100 -5.53 1.66 -21.92
CA VAL A 100 -5.23 1.11 -20.59
C VAL A 100 -3.81 0.53 -20.56
N ILE A 101 -3.45 -0.30 -21.54
CA ILE A 101 -2.12 -0.94 -21.64
C ILE A 101 -1.01 0.12 -21.73
N ARG A 102 -1.17 1.12 -22.59
CA ARG A 102 -0.17 2.20 -22.70
C ARG A 102 0.04 2.94 -21.40
N ASN A 103 -1.07 3.33 -20.73
CA ASN A 103 -1.01 4.10 -19.49
C ASN A 103 -0.36 3.29 -18.36
N ILE A 104 -0.76 2.03 -18.19
CA ILE A 104 -0.19 1.12 -17.20
C ILE A 104 1.30 0.90 -17.47
N ASN A 105 1.66 0.45 -18.68
CA ASN A 105 3.03 0.09 -19.01
C ASN A 105 3.98 1.30 -18.94
N HIS A 106 3.53 2.48 -19.38
CA HIS A 106 4.30 3.71 -19.21
C HIS A 106 4.58 4.01 -17.73
N ARG A 107 3.55 3.92 -16.89
CA ARG A 107 3.68 4.20 -15.46
C ARG A 107 4.54 3.17 -14.73
N LEU A 108 4.38 1.88 -15.03
CA LEU A 108 5.20 0.81 -14.44
C LEU A 108 6.67 0.88 -14.88
N GLN A 109 6.93 1.22 -16.13
CA GLN A 109 8.29 1.40 -16.62
C GLN A 109 9.02 2.52 -15.85
N GLN A 110 8.32 3.61 -15.54
CA GLN A 110 8.89 4.69 -14.71
C GLN A 110 9.27 4.20 -13.32
N ALA A 111 8.36 3.49 -12.64
CA ALA A 111 8.60 2.94 -11.30
C ALA A 111 9.72 1.88 -11.31
N HIS A 112 9.75 1.01 -12.34
CA HIS A 112 10.78 -0.02 -12.48
C HIS A 112 12.20 0.56 -12.58
N LYS A 113 12.38 1.71 -13.24
CA LYS A 113 13.70 2.36 -13.39
C LYS A 113 14.31 2.76 -12.03
N THR A 114 13.50 3.07 -11.04
CA THR A 114 13.94 3.62 -9.75
C THR A 114 13.87 2.60 -8.61
N VAL A 115 13.04 1.56 -8.72
CA VAL A 115 12.75 0.64 -7.59
C VAL A 115 13.98 -0.06 -7.01
N HIS A 116 15.01 -0.28 -7.83
CA HIS A 116 16.26 -0.94 -7.38
C HIS A 116 17.23 0.01 -6.66
N GLN A 117 16.95 1.32 -6.67
CA GLN A 117 17.80 2.37 -6.10
C GLN A 117 17.09 3.17 -4.99
N LEU A 118 16.04 2.59 -4.40
CA LEU A 118 15.28 3.24 -3.33
C LEU A 118 16.11 3.36 -2.05
N ASP A 119 16.06 4.53 -1.45
CA ASP A 119 16.46 4.73 -0.05
C ASP A 119 15.31 4.39 0.89
N TRP A 120 14.08 4.70 0.48
CA TRP A 120 12.87 4.47 1.24
C TRP A 120 11.76 3.82 0.41
N LEU A 121 11.20 2.76 0.97
CA LEU A 121 9.91 2.20 0.57
C LEU A 121 8.90 2.49 1.68
N MET A 122 7.90 3.32 1.40
CA MET A 122 6.87 3.70 2.38
C MET A 122 5.55 3.04 2.02
N LEU A 123 5.04 2.19 2.91
CA LEU A 123 3.86 1.37 2.69
C LEU A 123 2.75 1.74 3.66
N THR A 124 1.59 2.14 3.12
CA THR A 124 0.41 2.50 3.94
C THR A 124 -0.71 1.50 3.75
N PHE A 125 -0.95 0.68 4.76
CA PHE A 125 -2.04 -0.27 4.74
C PHE A 125 -3.37 0.35 5.21
N GLY A 126 -4.42 0.17 4.41
CA GLY A 126 -5.77 0.65 4.73
C GLY A 126 -6.61 -0.37 5.47
N THR A 127 -6.59 -1.61 5.00
CA THR A 127 -7.39 -2.72 5.52
C THR A 127 -6.67 -4.05 5.32
N ALA A 128 -6.93 -5.02 6.20
CA ALA A 128 -6.51 -6.40 6.03
C ALA A 128 -7.55 -7.26 5.27
N TYR A 129 -8.68 -6.67 4.87
CA TYR A 129 -9.65 -7.35 4.01
C TYR A 129 -9.19 -7.37 2.56
N VAL A 130 -9.35 -8.53 1.92
CA VAL A 130 -9.10 -8.74 0.49
C VAL A 130 -10.35 -9.23 -0.22
N TYR A 131 -10.39 -8.98 -1.53
CA TYR A 131 -11.37 -9.57 -2.43
C TYR A 131 -10.65 -10.56 -3.34
N GLU A 132 -11.09 -11.80 -3.31
CA GLU A 132 -10.59 -12.89 -4.16
C GLU A 132 -11.63 -13.16 -5.25
N GLN A 133 -11.23 -13.09 -6.50
CA GLN A 133 -12.08 -13.46 -7.62
C GLN A 133 -12.39 -14.95 -7.54
N LYS A 134 -13.67 -15.35 -7.51
CA LYS A 134 -14.09 -16.75 -7.32
C LYS A 134 -13.60 -17.67 -8.42
N GLU A 135 -13.55 -17.19 -9.65
CA GLU A 135 -13.15 -17.95 -10.82
C GLU A 135 -11.66 -18.31 -10.80
N THR A 136 -10.79 -17.40 -10.37
CA THR A 136 -9.34 -17.55 -10.45
C THR A 136 -8.66 -17.75 -9.09
N GLY A 137 -9.39 -17.52 -7.97
CA GLY A 137 -8.82 -17.47 -6.62
C GLY A 137 -7.84 -16.31 -6.37
N ARG A 138 -7.64 -15.42 -7.32
CA ARG A 138 -6.68 -14.32 -7.21
C ARG A 138 -7.25 -13.16 -6.43
N VAL A 139 -6.40 -12.55 -5.59
CA VAL A 139 -6.71 -11.27 -4.96
C VAL A 139 -6.71 -10.18 -6.02
N VAL A 140 -7.77 -9.37 -6.02
CA VAL A 140 -7.90 -8.19 -6.87
C VAL A 140 -7.74 -6.92 -6.03
N SER A 141 -7.13 -5.91 -6.61
CA SER A 141 -6.95 -4.61 -5.96
C SER A 141 -8.17 -3.71 -6.12
N ASN A 142 -8.92 -3.91 -7.21
CA ASN A 142 -10.14 -3.16 -7.49
C ASN A 142 -11.19 -4.06 -8.17
N CYS A 143 -12.39 -4.07 -7.62
CA CYS A 143 -13.52 -4.83 -8.18
C CYS A 143 -14.21 -4.11 -9.35
N HIS A 144 -13.87 -2.85 -9.66
CA HIS A 144 -14.44 -2.03 -10.74
C HIS A 144 -15.97 -2.05 -10.81
N LYS A 145 -16.63 -2.11 -9.64
CA LYS A 145 -18.11 -2.21 -9.50
C LYS A 145 -18.72 -3.48 -10.14
N LEU A 146 -17.91 -4.51 -10.39
CA LEU A 146 -18.45 -5.83 -10.70
C LEU A 146 -19.35 -6.33 -9.56
N PRO A 147 -20.33 -7.21 -9.83
CA PRO A 147 -21.20 -7.77 -8.80
C PRO A 147 -20.39 -8.43 -7.67
N GLU A 148 -20.81 -8.21 -6.43
CA GLU A 148 -20.14 -8.79 -5.25
C GLU A 148 -20.15 -10.33 -5.29
N SER A 149 -21.13 -10.92 -5.96
CA SER A 149 -21.20 -12.36 -6.18
C SER A 149 -19.99 -12.97 -6.89
N ASN A 150 -19.19 -12.15 -7.60
CA ASN A 150 -17.99 -12.60 -8.30
C ASN A 150 -16.78 -12.77 -7.37
N PHE A 151 -16.90 -12.33 -6.13
CA PHE A 151 -15.78 -12.28 -5.19
C PHE A 151 -16.08 -13.01 -3.89
N ASN A 152 -15.04 -13.58 -3.30
CA ASN A 152 -15.00 -13.94 -1.89
C ASN A 152 -14.27 -12.80 -1.16
N ARG A 153 -14.88 -12.33 -0.07
CA ARG A 153 -14.25 -11.32 0.77
C ARG A 153 -13.82 -11.96 2.09
N ARG A 154 -12.54 -11.82 2.45
CA ARG A 154 -12.01 -12.35 3.70
C ARG A 154 -11.01 -11.43 4.37
N LEU A 155 -10.82 -11.62 5.66
CA LEU A 155 -9.77 -11.00 6.44
C LEU A 155 -8.48 -11.83 6.29
N LEU A 156 -7.37 -11.18 6.00
CA LEU A 156 -6.04 -11.80 6.06
C LEU A 156 -5.64 -12.02 7.51
N SER A 157 -4.94 -13.11 7.78
CA SER A 157 -4.29 -13.34 9.07
C SER A 157 -2.94 -12.60 9.16
N VAL A 158 -2.46 -12.42 10.38
CA VAL A 158 -1.12 -11.87 10.65
C VAL A 158 -0.04 -12.71 9.96
N ASP A 159 -0.13 -14.04 10.08
CA ASP A 159 0.86 -14.95 9.53
C ASP A 159 0.92 -14.93 8.00
N GLU A 160 -0.22 -14.83 7.31
CA GLU A 160 -0.25 -14.69 5.85
C GLU A 160 0.51 -13.44 5.41
N ILE A 161 0.25 -12.30 6.06
CA ILE A 161 0.89 -11.04 5.68
C ILE A 161 2.39 -11.06 6.06
N VAL A 162 2.74 -11.58 7.24
CA VAL A 162 4.15 -11.68 7.67
C VAL A 162 4.95 -12.56 6.70
N ASN A 163 4.43 -13.72 6.30
CA ASN A 163 5.10 -14.63 5.37
C ASN A 163 5.33 -13.96 4.00
N GLU A 164 4.32 -13.27 3.47
CA GLU A 164 4.40 -12.54 2.21
C GLU A 164 5.50 -11.47 2.27
N TYR A 165 5.45 -10.61 3.28
CA TYR A 165 6.39 -9.50 3.40
C TYR A 165 7.79 -9.91 3.85
N THR A 166 7.94 -11.00 4.59
CA THR A 166 9.27 -11.55 4.94
C THR A 166 10.04 -11.90 3.67
N SER A 167 9.42 -12.62 2.76
CA SER A 167 10.04 -13.01 1.48
C SER A 167 10.36 -11.78 0.62
N LEU A 168 9.43 -10.84 0.54
CA LEU A 168 9.57 -9.62 -0.26
C LEU A 168 10.70 -8.73 0.27
N ILE A 169 10.70 -8.42 1.56
CA ILE A 169 11.72 -7.56 2.21
C ILE A 169 13.09 -8.23 2.10
N ALA A 170 13.21 -9.52 2.41
CA ALA A 170 14.47 -10.24 2.28
C ALA A 170 15.04 -10.19 0.86
N GLY A 171 14.17 -10.39 -0.16
CA GLY A 171 14.57 -10.28 -1.58
C GLY A 171 15.04 -8.89 -1.99
N MET A 172 14.36 -7.85 -1.49
CA MET A 172 14.72 -6.45 -1.78
C MET A 172 16.00 -6.03 -1.05
N THR A 173 16.15 -6.36 0.23
CA THR A 173 17.32 -5.99 1.04
C THR A 173 18.57 -6.77 0.66
N ALA A 174 18.43 -7.99 0.13
CA ALA A 174 19.56 -8.71 -0.47
C ALA A 174 20.18 -7.98 -1.67
N ARG A 175 19.35 -7.25 -2.44
CA ARG A 175 19.80 -6.44 -3.59
C ARG A 175 20.20 -5.03 -3.21
N ASN A 176 19.53 -4.46 -2.23
CA ASN A 176 19.78 -3.12 -1.70
C ASN A 176 19.82 -3.14 -0.16
N PRO A 177 20.99 -3.44 0.45
CA PRO A 177 21.12 -3.55 1.91
C PRO A 177 20.80 -2.27 2.68
N ASN A 178 20.83 -1.12 2.02
CA ASN A 178 20.57 0.19 2.63
C ASN A 178 19.09 0.58 2.57
N LEU A 179 18.25 -0.21 1.89
CA LEU A 179 16.81 0.06 1.79
C LEU A 179 16.17 0.11 3.18
N LYS A 180 15.40 1.15 3.41
CA LYS A 180 14.54 1.30 4.59
C LYS A 180 13.09 1.14 4.17
N VAL A 181 12.35 0.33 4.91
CA VAL A 181 10.91 0.10 4.69
C VAL A 181 10.13 0.71 5.85
N LEU A 182 9.34 1.74 5.56
CA LEU A 182 8.49 2.41 6.53
C LEU A 182 7.05 1.97 6.35
N PHE A 183 6.51 1.33 7.35
CA PHE A 183 5.10 0.99 7.41
C PHE A 183 4.29 2.03 8.19
N THR A 184 3.06 2.23 7.76
CA THR A 184 2.05 2.93 8.55
C THR A 184 0.68 2.31 8.29
N VAL A 185 -0.22 2.46 9.27
CA VAL A 185 -1.62 2.08 9.12
C VAL A 185 -2.44 3.34 8.87
N SER A 186 -3.24 3.33 7.80
CA SER A 186 -4.11 4.45 7.47
C SER A 186 -5.11 4.71 8.61
N PRO A 187 -5.26 5.97 9.06
CA PRO A 187 -6.24 6.32 10.09
C PRO A 187 -7.69 6.31 9.58
N ILE A 188 -7.89 6.22 8.27
CA ILE A 188 -9.23 6.20 7.65
C ILE A 188 -9.98 4.94 8.05
N ARG A 189 -11.23 5.12 8.55
CA ARG A 189 -12.11 4.02 8.95
C ARG A 189 -12.89 3.47 7.77
N HIS A 190 -12.91 2.15 7.63
CA HIS A 190 -13.73 1.45 6.63
C HIS A 190 -15.10 1.11 7.23
N ILE A 191 -16.01 2.09 7.25
CA ILE A 191 -17.33 2.02 7.92
C ILE A 191 -18.20 0.90 7.36
N ARG A 192 -18.05 0.54 6.08
CA ARG A 192 -18.77 -0.56 5.44
C ARG A 192 -18.64 -1.88 6.18
N ASP A 193 -17.52 -2.11 6.84
CA ASP A 193 -17.22 -3.36 7.56
C ASP A 193 -17.86 -3.38 8.95
N GLY A 194 -18.37 -2.26 9.42
CA GLY A 194 -18.72 -2.05 10.81
C GLY A 194 -17.50 -1.69 11.67
N MET A 195 -17.73 -1.01 12.77
CA MET A 195 -16.64 -0.46 13.60
C MET A 195 -15.76 -1.55 14.21
N HIS A 196 -16.37 -2.66 14.68
CA HIS A 196 -15.63 -3.77 15.28
C HIS A 196 -14.75 -4.49 14.24
N ALA A 197 -15.29 -4.84 13.07
CA ALA A 197 -14.52 -5.48 12.00
C ALA A 197 -13.40 -4.58 11.47
N ASN A 198 -13.63 -3.25 11.41
CA ASN A 198 -12.58 -2.30 11.11
C ASN A 198 -11.45 -2.35 12.15
N GLN A 199 -11.76 -2.42 13.45
CA GLN A 199 -10.74 -2.53 14.49
C GLN A 199 -9.96 -3.84 14.40
N LEU A 200 -10.61 -4.98 14.17
CA LEU A 200 -9.93 -6.25 13.94
C LEU A 200 -8.98 -6.19 12.76
N SER A 201 -9.43 -5.59 11.65
CA SER A 201 -8.59 -5.37 10.48
C SER A 201 -7.37 -4.50 10.78
N LYS A 202 -7.54 -3.37 11.49
CA LYS A 202 -6.43 -2.49 11.89
C LYS A 202 -5.46 -3.19 12.85
N SER A 203 -5.98 -3.94 13.82
CA SER A 203 -5.18 -4.72 14.76
C SER A 203 -4.34 -5.78 14.06
N THR A 204 -4.90 -6.48 13.05
CA THR A 204 -4.15 -7.42 12.21
C THR A 204 -2.95 -6.73 11.54
N LEU A 205 -3.17 -5.52 10.97
CA LEU A 205 -2.10 -4.76 10.32
C LEU A 205 -1.02 -4.32 11.30
N LEU A 206 -1.41 -3.82 12.49
CA LEU A 206 -0.47 -3.39 13.53
C LEU A 206 0.39 -4.55 14.03
N LEU A 207 -0.23 -5.68 14.37
CA LEU A 207 0.48 -6.89 14.81
C LEU A 207 1.43 -7.43 13.74
N THR A 208 1.02 -7.36 12.46
CA THR A 208 1.87 -7.73 11.33
C THR A 208 3.12 -6.85 11.27
N ILE A 209 2.94 -5.54 11.36
CA ILE A 209 4.06 -4.58 11.27
C ILE A 209 5.04 -4.78 12.44
N ASP A 210 4.52 -4.97 13.66
CA ASP A 210 5.35 -5.25 14.83
C ASP A 210 6.21 -6.50 14.62
N ARG A 211 5.64 -7.60 14.13
CA ARG A 211 6.41 -8.82 13.81
C ARG A 211 7.45 -8.60 12.71
N LEU A 212 7.14 -7.82 11.69
CA LEU A 212 8.10 -7.48 10.63
C LEU A 212 9.26 -6.62 11.16
N GLN A 213 9.00 -5.69 12.09
CA GLN A 213 10.08 -4.93 12.77
C GLN A 213 10.99 -5.84 13.59
N GLN A 214 10.44 -6.85 14.28
CA GLN A 214 11.23 -7.83 15.02
C GLN A 214 12.11 -8.69 14.11
N LEU A 215 11.59 -9.08 12.93
CA LEU A 215 12.32 -9.88 11.93
C LEU A 215 13.40 -9.06 11.20
N PHE A 216 13.16 -7.77 10.97
CA PHE A 216 14.05 -6.87 10.22
C PHE A 216 14.36 -5.57 10.98
N PRO A 217 14.98 -5.64 12.17
CA PRO A 217 15.10 -4.49 13.08
C PRO A 217 15.95 -3.32 12.56
N LYS A 218 16.73 -3.54 11.49
CA LYS A 218 17.58 -2.51 10.86
C LYS A 218 16.94 -1.89 9.62
N GLN A 219 15.95 -2.56 9.02
CA GLN A 219 15.38 -2.18 7.74
C GLN A 219 13.92 -1.74 7.86
N VAL A 220 13.15 -2.31 8.81
CA VAL A 220 11.71 -2.08 8.95
C VAL A 220 11.43 -1.11 10.08
N PHE A 221 10.65 -0.09 9.79
CA PHE A 221 10.24 0.97 10.70
C PHE A 221 8.73 1.14 10.67
N TYR A 222 8.15 1.61 11.76
CA TYR A 222 6.76 2.00 11.86
C TYR A 222 6.61 3.49 12.12
N PHE A 223 5.71 4.16 11.38
CA PHE A 223 5.30 5.52 11.63
C PHE A 223 3.86 5.51 12.17
N PRO A 224 3.60 6.04 13.39
CA PRO A 224 2.34 5.89 14.09
C PRO A 224 1.26 6.88 13.62
N ALA A 225 0.98 6.93 12.30
CA ALA A 225 -0.03 7.83 11.74
C ALA A 225 -1.45 7.49 12.24
N TYR A 226 -1.71 6.20 12.51
CA TYR A 226 -2.98 5.74 13.04
C TYR A 226 -3.22 6.32 14.44
N GLU A 227 -2.25 6.20 15.32
CA GLU A 227 -2.30 6.67 16.69
C GLU A 227 -2.31 8.20 16.76
N ILE A 228 -1.49 8.89 15.96
CA ILE A 228 -1.48 10.36 15.90
C ILE A 228 -2.88 10.90 15.60
N VAL A 229 -3.58 10.32 14.62
CA VAL A 229 -4.90 10.84 14.22
C VAL A 229 -5.99 10.42 15.22
N LEU A 230 -5.93 9.20 15.77
CA LEU A 230 -6.99 8.68 16.62
C LEU A 230 -6.86 9.07 18.09
N ASP A 231 -5.65 9.31 18.56
CA ASP A 231 -5.36 9.58 19.95
C ASP A 231 -4.88 11.04 20.17
N GLU A 232 -3.79 11.47 19.50
CA GLU A 232 -3.23 12.79 19.71
C GLU A 232 -4.09 13.92 19.14
N LEU A 233 -4.63 13.76 17.92
CA LEU A 233 -5.44 14.79 17.25
C LEU A 233 -6.93 14.72 17.60
N ARG A 234 -7.33 13.72 18.36
CA ARG A 234 -8.70 13.63 18.87
C ARG A 234 -8.84 14.60 20.03
N SER A 235 -9.59 15.70 19.84
CA SER A 235 -9.97 16.57 20.94
C SER A 235 -10.86 15.79 21.92
N GLU A 236 -10.37 15.53 23.11
CA GLU A 236 -11.19 15.08 24.22
C GLU A 236 -11.81 16.34 24.88
N GLU A 237 -12.99 16.73 24.43
CA GLU A 237 -13.85 17.55 25.28
C GLU A 237 -14.36 16.66 26.42
N ARG A 238 -13.82 16.85 27.61
CA ARG A 238 -14.36 16.33 28.85
C ARG A 238 -15.02 17.45 29.64
#